data_cfb447346cb2b4695dc270de15b7c604
#
_entry.id   cfb447346cb2b4695dc270de15b7c604
#
_cell.length_a   1.000
_cell.length_b   1.000
_cell.length_c   1.000
_cell.angle_alpha   90.00
_cell.angle_beta   90.00
_cell.angle_gamma   90.00
#
_symmetry.space_group_name_H-M   'P 1'
#
loop_
_entity.id
_entity.type
_entity.pdbx_description
1 polymer ?
#
loop_
_entity_poly.entity_id
_entity_poly.type
_entity_poly.pdbx_seq_one_letter_code
_entity_poly.pdbx_strand_id
1 'polypeptide(L)'
;MDEKFLKPYNPQEAEARIYAAWEKSGLFNPDECVKQGATKSDAPAYSIVLPPPNVTGRLHMGHALMLAVQDIFIRYKRMRGFKTLWLPGTDHAAIATQSVVEKQIQKEEKKSRHDLGREELLRRIEVFAKESHDTIVGQLKTMGASLDWSREVFTLDEDRTRAVRTQFKNMYDAGLIYRGHRIVNWDPKGQTTISDDEIVYEERKEKFYYLKYGPFTIGTARPETKFGDKYVVMHPEDPRYAAYTDGQKIELEWINGPITATVVKDEAIDREFGTGVMTITPWHDTTDFEIAERHGLDKEQIIDERGKLLPVAGEFAGLKITEAREKIVEKLRAKGLVEKEEDYVHNVATAERTGGTIEPQIKLQWFIAVNKPIAMRGGKTLKEL
;
A
#
# COMPACT_ATOMS: atom_id res chain seq x y z
N MET A 1 -33.51 31.12 -43.49
CA MET A 1 -32.69 30.33 -42.59
C MET A 1 -31.95 31.33 -41.70
N ASP A 2 -31.96 31.14 -40.37
CA ASP A 2 -31.29 32.08 -39.44
C ASP A 2 -29.76 32.05 -39.71
N GLU A 3 -29.16 33.24 -39.88
CA GLU A 3 -27.73 33.39 -40.23
C GLU A 3 -26.76 32.65 -39.31
N LYS A 4 -27.21 32.39 -38.07
CA LYS A 4 -26.40 31.59 -37.13
C LYS A 4 -26.19 30.11 -37.56
N PHE A 5 -27.05 29.55 -38.41
CA PHE A 5 -26.88 28.20 -38.96
C PHE A 5 -25.94 28.17 -40.19
N LEU A 6 -25.51 29.33 -40.68
CA LEU A 6 -24.54 29.45 -41.75
C LEU A 6 -23.10 29.51 -41.24
N LYS A 7 -22.88 29.68 -39.92
CA LYS A 7 -21.57 29.72 -39.30
C LYS A 7 -21.19 28.37 -38.75
N PRO A 8 -19.90 27.97 -38.81
CA PRO A 8 -19.44 26.79 -38.14
C PRO A 8 -19.76 26.85 -36.63
N TYR A 9 -20.05 25.70 -36.01
CA TYR A 9 -20.25 25.60 -34.57
C TYR A 9 -18.93 25.97 -33.83
N ASN A 10 -19.04 26.94 -32.92
CA ASN A 10 -17.93 27.33 -32.03
C ASN A 10 -18.18 26.76 -30.63
N PRO A 11 -17.47 25.69 -30.24
CA PRO A 11 -17.65 25.06 -28.93
C PRO A 11 -17.31 26.01 -27.78
N GLN A 12 -16.29 26.85 -27.92
CA GLN A 12 -15.85 27.76 -26.84
C GLN A 12 -16.94 28.79 -26.45
N GLU A 13 -17.74 29.24 -27.40
CA GLU A 13 -18.85 30.17 -27.16
C GLU A 13 -20.12 29.46 -26.66
N ALA A 14 -20.35 28.23 -27.11
CA ALA A 14 -21.62 27.56 -26.93
C ALA A 14 -21.67 26.66 -25.70
N GLU A 15 -20.62 25.86 -25.43
CA GLU A 15 -20.67 24.77 -24.47
C GLU A 15 -20.82 25.25 -23.03
N ALA A 16 -20.05 26.25 -22.60
CA ALA A 16 -20.17 26.80 -21.24
C ALA A 16 -21.59 27.35 -20.96
N ARG A 17 -22.18 28.04 -21.95
CA ARG A 17 -23.55 28.59 -21.84
C ARG A 17 -24.60 27.49 -21.80
N ILE A 18 -24.43 26.45 -22.61
CA ILE A 18 -25.36 25.31 -22.65
C ILE A 18 -25.30 24.56 -21.31
N TYR A 19 -24.08 24.28 -20.81
CA TYR A 19 -23.92 23.58 -19.55
C TYR A 19 -24.50 24.38 -18.37
N ALA A 20 -24.24 25.67 -18.30
CA ALA A 20 -24.82 26.54 -17.28
C ALA A 20 -26.39 26.54 -17.33
N ALA A 21 -26.99 26.49 -18.54
CA ALA A 21 -28.42 26.38 -18.68
C ALA A 21 -28.94 25.01 -18.17
N TRP A 22 -28.25 23.92 -18.44
CA TRP A 22 -28.56 22.59 -17.91
C TRP A 22 -28.50 22.55 -16.39
N GLU A 23 -27.43 23.04 -15.82
CA GLU A 23 -27.22 23.09 -14.36
C GLU A 23 -28.35 23.92 -13.69
N LYS A 24 -28.64 25.10 -14.23
CA LYS A 24 -29.71 25.97 -13.74
C LYS A 24 -31.09 25.34 -13.83
N SER A 25 -31.34 24.46 -14.79
CA SER A 25 -32.63 23.76 -14.94
C SER A 25 -32.94 22.84 -13.76
N GLY A 26 -31.94 22.40 -13.00
CA GLY A 26 -32.06 21.42 -11.91
C GLY A 26 -32.36 19.99 -12.40
N LEU A 27 -32.41 19.71 -13.69
CA LEU A 27 -32.82 18.42 -14.26
C LEU A 27 -31.77 17.32 -14.14
N PHE A 28 -30.63 17.61 -13.56
CA PHE A 28 -29.64 16.56 -13.14
C PHE A 28 -30.06 15.90 -11.82
N ASN A 29 -30.87 16.58 -11.00
CA ASN A 29 -31.39 16.10 -9.74
C ASN A 29 -32.71 15.34 -9.94
N PRO A 30 -32.81 14.06 -9.53
CA PRO A 30 -34.02 13.25 -9.72
C PRO A 30 -35.25 13.78 -8.98
N ASP A 31 -35.07 14.46 -7.84
CA ASP A 31 -36.20 15.01 -7.09
C ASP A 31 -36.73 16.28 -7.75
N GLU A 32 -35.87 17.11 -8.32
CA GLU A 32 -36.29 18.25 -9.13
C GLU A 32 -36.99 17.81 -10.43
N CYS A 33 -36.53 16.71 -11.04
CA CYS A 33 -37.21 16.11 -12.19
C CYS A 33 -38.68 15.71 -11.85
N VAL A 34 -38.88 15.16 -10.65
CA VAL A 34 -40.27 14.82 -10.19
C VAL A 34 -41.09 16.08 -9.92
N LYS A 35 -40.54 17.06 -9.20
CA LYS A 35 -41.23 18.33 -8.90
C LYS A 35 -41.66 19.09 -10.16
N GLN A 36 -40.81 19.06 -11.19
CA GLN A 36 -41.08 19.73 -12.47
C GLN A 36 -41.93 18.88 -13.43
N GLY A 37 -42.33 17.67 -13.04
CA GLY A 37 -43.14 16.76 -13.87
C GLY A 37 -42.38 16.11 -15.03
N ALA A 38 -41.06 16.23 -15.06
CA ALA A 38 -40.19 15.57 -16.06
C ALA A 38 -40.09 14.06 -15.84
N THR A 39 -40.29 13.60 -14.59
CA THR A 39 -40.31 12.18 -14.22
C THR A 39 -41.43 11.91 -13.23
N LYS A 40 -42.08 10.75 -13.32
CA LYS A 40 -43.18 10.35 -12.41
C LYS A 40 -42.61 10.04 -11.02
N SER A 41 -43.37 10.32 -9.96
CA SER A 41 -42.98 10.07 -8.57
C SER A 41 -42.77 8.58 -8.26
N ASP A 42 -43.50 7.71 -8.92
CA ASP A 42 -43.49 6.25 -8.82
C ASP A 42 -42.54 5.58 -9.85
N ALA A 43 -41.82 6.37 -10.64
CA ALA A 43 -40.91 5.85 -11.65
C ALA A 43 -39.78 5.01 -11.01
N PRO A 44 -39.32 3.94 -11.67
CA PRO A 44 -38.25 3.12 -11.14
C PRO A 44 -36.93 3.93 -10.98
N ALA A 45 -36.19 3.65 -9.91
CA ALA A 45 -34.92 4.31 -9.63
C ALA A 45 -33.78 3.70 -10.46
N TYR A 46 -32.86 4.55 -10.86
CA TYR A 46 -31.57 4.14 -11.45
C TYR A 46 -30.47 5.06 -10.96
N SER A 47 -29.38 4.51 -10.44
CA SER A 47 -28.28 5.32 -9.94
C SER A 47 -26.92 4.76 -10.36
N ILE A 48 -25.98 5.67 -10.62
CA ILE A 48 -24.55 5.39 -10.74
C ILE A 48 -23.83 6.30 -9.75
N VAL A 49 -22.88 5.74 -9.03
CA VAL A 49 -21.89 6.51 -8.27
C VAL A 49 -20.70 6.70 -9.20
N LEU A 50 -20.32 7.93 -9.49
CA LEU A 50 -19.09 8.20 -10.22
C LEU A 50 -17.91 7.65 -9.39
N PRO A 51 -17.07 6.74 -9.92
CA PRO A 51 -15.81 6.41 -9.26
C PRO A 51 -15.03 7.69 -8.98
N PRO A 52 -14.83 8.07 -7.70
CA PRO A 52 -14.37 9.41 -7.36
C PRO A 52 -12.91 9.61 -7.78
N PRO A 53 -12.61 10.56 -8.69
CA PRO A 53 -11.23 10.83 -9.05
C PRO A 53 -10.39 11.30 -7.86
N ASN A 54 -9.15 10.83 -7.78
CA ASN A 54 -8.18 11.27 -6.78
C ASN A 54 -7.80 12.74 -6.98
N VAL A 55 -7.77 13.54 -5.89
CA VAL A 55 -7.34 14.96 -5.96
C VAL A 55 -5.82 15.08 -6.07
N THR A 56 -5.23 14.34 -7.00
CA THR A 56 -3.78 14.31 -7.26
C THR A 56 -3.36 15.08 -8.50
N GLY A 57 -4.33 15.73 -9.19
CA GLY A 57 -4.08 16.52 -10.38
C GLY A 57 -5.22 16.50 -11.37
N ARG A 58 -4.89 16.55 -12.67
CA ARG A 58 -5.86 16.63 -13.77
C ARG A 58 -6.37 15.25 -14.18
N LEU A 59 -7.59 15.21 -14.73
CA LEU A 59 -8.13 14.01 -15.37
C LEU A 59 -7.34 13.64 -16.63
N HIS A 60 -7.33 12.37 -16.97
CA HIS A 60 -6.72 11.81 -18.18
C HIS A 60 -7.75 11.07 -19.04
N MET A 61 -7.36 10.59 -20.22
CA MET A 61 -8.26 9.95 -21.19
C MET A 61 -9.04 8.76 -20.63
N GLY A 62 -8.46 8.01 -19.68
CA GLY A 62 -9.18 6.92 -18.99
C GLY A 62 -10.40 7.41 -18.21
N HIS A 63 -10.27 8.54 -17.53
CA HIS A 63 -11.40 9.19 -16.85
C HIS A 63 -12.45 9.67 -17.87
N ALA A 64 -12.02 10.24 -18.99
CA ALA A 64 -12.91 10.69 -20.04
C ALA A 64 -13.74 9.54 -20.63
N LEU A 65 -13.13 8.39 -20.90
CA LEU A 65 -13.82 7.19 -21.39
C LEU A 65 -14.85 6.69 -20.36
N MET A 66 -14.42 6.55 -19.10
CA MET A 66 -15.33 6.13 -18.02
C MET A 66 -16.54 7.06 -17.89
N LEU A 67 -16.30 8.38 -17.91
CA LEU A 67 -17.33 9.39 -17.83
C LEU A 67 -18.31 9.28 -18.99
N ALA A 68 -17.81 9.19 -20.21
CA ALA A 68 -18.66 9.10 -21.41
C ALA A 68 -19.57 7.86 -21.38
N VAL A 69 -19.01 6.70 -21.01
CA VAL A 69 -19.80 5.45 -20.91
C VAL A 69 -20.90 5.57 -19.85
N GLN A 70 -20.60 6.11 -18.68
CA GLN A 70 -21.60 6.29 -17.61
C GLN A 70 -22.67 7.31 -18.01
N ASP A 71 -22.29 8.43 -18.65
CA ASP A 71 -23.24 9.47 -19.06
C ASP A 71 -24.23 8.95 -20.13
N ILE A 72 -23.80 8.06 -21.02
CA ILE A 72 -24.69 7.39 -21.98
C ILE A 72 -25.80 6.62 -21.24
N PHE A 73 -25.45 5.80 -20.25
CA PHE A 73 -26.43 5.06 -19.46
C PHE A 73 -27.36 5.98 -18.68
N ILE A 74 -26.82 7.01 -18.04
CA ILE A 74 -27.57 8.00 -17.27
C ILE A 74 -28.58 8.73 -18.17
N ARG A 75 -28.16 9.25 -19.32
CA ARG A 75 -29.03 9.96 -20.28
C ARG A 75 -30.08 9.03 -20.85
N TYR A 76 -29.71 7.81 -21.26
CA TYR A 76 -30.64 6.80 -21.74
C TYR A 76 -31.74 6.52 -20.70
N LYS A 77 -31.38 6.30 -19.44
CA LYS A 77 -32.36 6.03 -18.37
C LYS A 77 -33.26 7.23 -18.09
N ARG A 78 -32.73 8.46 -18.11
CA ARG A 78 -33.58 9.68 -18.01
C ARG A 78 -34.56 9.76 -19.14
N MET A 79 -34.13 9.54 -20.38
CA MET A 79 -35.03 9.53 -21.55
C MET A 79 -36.09 8.43 -21.47
N ARG A 80 -35.82 7.33 -20.77
CA ARG A 80 -36.77 6.25 -20.50
C ARG A 80 -37.70 6.53 -19.31
N GLY A 81 -37.58 7.69 -18.67
CA GLY A 81 -38.45 8.13 -17.58
C GLY A 81 -38.09 7.58 -16.21
N PHE A 82 -36.89 7.05 -16.01
CA PHE A 82 -36.40 6.60 -14.68
C PHE A 82 -36.11 7.81 -13.78
N LYS A 83 -36.26 7.62 -12.46
CA LYS A 83 -35.67 8.52 -11.45
C LYS A 83 -34.16 8.26 -11.40
N THR A 84 -33.42 9.11 -12.11
CA THR A 84 -32.00 8.81 -12.38
C THR A 84 -31.08 9.73 -11.58
N LEU A 85 -30.20 9.14 -10.76
CA LEU A 85 -29.15 9.83 -10.02
C LEU A 85 -27.78 9.43 -10.56
N TRP A 86 -26.97 10.40 -10.95
CA TRP A 86 -25.55 10.24 -11.14
C TRP A 86 -24.82 11.06 -10.09
N LEU A 87 -24.27 10.36 -9.08
CA LEU A 87 -23.68 10.98 -7.89
C LEU A 87 -22.22 11.38 -8.16
N PRO A 88 -21.88 12.69 -8.13
CA PRO A 88 -20.50 13.15 -8.22
C PRO A 88 -19.75 13.02 -6.90
N GLY A 89 -18.42 12.95 -7.01
CA GLY A 89 -17.52 13.02 -5.86
C GLY A 89 -16.07 13.01 -6.26
N THR A 90 -15.21 13.33 -5.29
CA THR A 90 -13.75 13.25 -5.43
C THR A 90 -13.15 12.52 -4.23
N ASP A 91 -11.98 11.90 -4.45
CA ASP A 91 -11.26 11.17 -3.41
C ASP A 91 -10.06 11.98 -2.93
N HIS A 92 -9.92 12.12 -1.60
CA HIS A 92 -8.76 12.75 -0.98
C HIS A 92 -7.46 11.97 -1.21
N ALA A 93 -7.55 10.68 -1.55
CA ALA A 93 -6.44 9.80 -1.92
C ALA A 93 -5.23 9.82 -0.96
N ALA A 94 -5.42 10.32 0.24
CA ALA A 94 -4.50 10.31 1.38
C ALA A 94 -2.99 10.35 1.00
N ILE A 95 -2.32 9.19 1.07
CA ILE A 95 -0.87 9.06 0.83
C ILE A 95 -0.49 9.47 -0.60
N ALA A 96 -1.33 9.24 -1.61
CA ALA A 96 -1.03 9.62 -2.98
C ALA A 96 -0.97 11.15 -3.15
N THR A 97 -1.96 11.88 -2.62
CA THR A 97 -1.99 13.35 -2.62
C THR A 97 -0.81 13.93 -1.83
N GLN A 98 -0.54 13.39 -0.63
CA GLN A 98 0.62 13.78 0.16
C GLN A 98 1.93 13.57 -0.60
N SER A 99 2.12 12.43 -1.26
CA SER A 99 3.34 12.13 -2.02
C SER A 99 3.57 13.12 -3.19
N VAL A 100 2.51 13.58 -3.85
CA VAL A 100 2.61 14.60 -4.89
C VAL A 100 3.10 15.92 -4.30
N VAL A 101 2.50 16.36 -3.19
CA VAL A 101 2.87 17.60 -2.49
C VAL A 101 4.29 17.53 -1.95
N GLU A 102 4.70 16.41 -1.34
CA GLU A 102 6.07 16.22 -0.84
C GLU A 102 7.10 16.27 -1.98
N LYS A 103 6.81 15.66 -3.13
CA LYS A 103 7.68 15.75 -4.32
C LYS A 103 7.82 17.17 -4.83
N GLN A 104 6.73 17.96 -4.82
CA GLN A 104 6.76 19.37 -5.19
C GLN A 104 7.62 20.17 -4.21
N ILE A 105 7.42 20.04 -2.92
CA ILE A 105 8.21 20.70 -1.87
C ILE A 105 9.71 20.35 -2.01
N GLN A 106 10.01 19.08 -2.22
CA GLN A 106 11.40 18.65 -2.40
C GLN A 106 12.04 19.27 -3.66
N LYS A 107 11.27 19.39 -4.75
CA LYS A 107 11.75 19.97 -6.00
C LYS A 107 12.00 21.46 -5.87
N GLU A 108 11.06 22.20 -5.27
CA GLU A 108 11.06 23.67 -5.22
C GLU A 108 11.90 24.22 -4.07
N GLU A 109 11.79 23.61 -2.87
CA GLU A 109 12.39 24.14 -1.64
C GLU A 109 13.55 23.30 -1.10
N LYS A 110 13.76 22.09 -1.65
CA LYS A 110 14.75 21.11 -1.14
C LYS A 110 14.49 20.68 0.31
N LYS A 111 13.23 20.76 0.76
CA LYS A 111 12.79 20.38 2.09
C LYS A 111 12.02 19.08 2.06
N SER A 112 12.02 18.38 3.19
CA SER A 112 11.19 17.22 3.47
C SER A 112 9.99 17.59 4.35
N ARG A 113 9.04 16.68 4.52
CA ARG A 113 7.94 16.85 5.47
C ARG A 113 8.41 17.06 6.92
N HIS A 114 9.58 16.52 7.28
CA HIS A 114 10.15 16.67 8.63
C HIS A 114 10.68 18.08 8.87
N ASP A 115 11.13 18.77 7.83
CA ASP A 115 11.60 20.16 7.93
C ASP A 115 10.45 21.15 8.04
N LEU A 116 9.27 20.81 7.51
CA LEU A 116 8.07 21.66 7.55
C LEU A 116 7.26 21.49 8.84
N GLY A 117 7.25 20.28 9.40
CA GLY A 117 6.34 19.91 10.47
C GLY A 117 4.90 19.62 9.97
N ARG A 118 4.09 19.05 10.86
CA ARG A 118 2.75 18.52 10.53
C ARG A 118 1.77 19.60 10.05
N GLU A 119 1.70 20.72 10.73
CA GLU A 119 0.68 21.75 10.47
C GLU A 119 0.86 22.39 9.09
N GLU A 120 2.08 22.79 8.76
CA GLU A 120 2.37 23.38 7.45
C GLU A 120 2.24 22.39 6.32
N LEU A 121 2.63 21.12 6.51
CA LEU A 121 2.40 20.06 5.54
C LEU A 121 0.91 19.88 5.25
N LEU A 122 0.07 19.76 6.28
CA LEU A 122 -1.38 19.60 6.13
C LEU A 122 -2.00 20.79 5.39
N ARG A 123 -1.63 22.02 5.76
CA ARG A 123 -2.12 23.22 5.08
C ARG A 123 -1.81 23.19 3.57
N ARG A 124 -0.61 22.77 3.18
CA ARG A 124 -0.23 22.66 1.76
C ARG A 124 -1.00 21.56 1.04
N ILE A 125 -1.20 20.41 1.69
CA ILE A 125 -2.00 19.31 1.14
C ILE A 125 -3.44 19.77 0.92
N GLU A 126 -4.04 20.48 1.86
CA GLU A 126 -5.41 21.01 1.76
C GLU A 126 -5.56 21.99 0.60
N VAL A 127 -4.63 22.92 0.44
CA VAL A 127 -4.62 23.87 -0.70
C VAL A 127 -4.53 23.11 -2.01
N PHE A 128 -3.56 22.21 -2.13
CA PHE A 128 -3.37 21.42 -3.34
C PHE A 128 -4.59 20.54 -3.68
N ALA A 129 -5.17 19.90 -2.66
CA ALA A 129 -6.38 19.07 -2.82
C ALA A 129 -7.56 19.89 -3.32
N LYS A 130 -7.75 21.12 -2.78
CA LYS A 130 -8.81 22.02 -3.23
C LYS A 130 -8.60 22.46 -4.68
N GLU A 131 -7.41 22.86 -5.06
CA GLU A 131 -7.09 23.28 -6.44
C GLU A 131 -7.28 22.12 -7.43
N SER A 132 -6.87 20.92 -7.06
CA SER A 132 -7.08 19.71 -7.84
C SER A 132 -8.57 19.37 -7.98
N HIS A 133 -9.34 19.44 -6.90
CA HIS A 133 -10.79 19.26 -6.91
C HIS A 133 -11.46 20.25 -7.88
N ASP A 134 -11.18 21.56 -7.75
CA ASP A 134 -11.80 22.59 -8.59
C ASP A 134 -11.44 22.37 -10.09
N THR A 135 -10.22 21.91 -10.36
CA THR A 135 -9.78 21.54 -11.71
C THR A 135 -10.55 20.33 -12.24
N ILE A 136 -10.70 19.26 -11.44
CA ILE A 136 -11.44 18.04 -11.79
C ILE A 136 -12.91 18.38 -12.09
N VAL A 137 -13.58 19.11 -11.20
CA VAL A 137 -14.98 19.55 -11.38
C VAL A 137 -15.14 20.36 -12.67
N GLY A 138 -14.22 21.30 -12.91
CA GLY A 138 -14.19 22.08 -14.17
C GLY A 138 -14.05 21.19 -15.42
N GLN A 139 -13.19 20.17 -15.39
CA GLN A 139 -13.02 19.22 -16.49
C GLN A 139 -14.26 18.36 -16.72
N LEU A 140 -14.90 17.87 -15.63
CA LEU A 140 -16.14 17.09 -15.71
C LEU A 140 -17.29 17.92 -16.33
N LYS A 141 -17.40 19.19 -15.95
CA LYS A 141 -18.37 20.13 -16.54
C LYS A 141 -18.08 20.42 -18.00
N THR A 142 -16.81 20.62 -18.36
CA THR A 142 -16.40 20.85 -19.76
C THR A 142 -16.73 19.63 -20.64
N MET A 143 -16.65 18.43 -20.11
CA MET A 143 -17.07 17.22 -20.85
C MET A 143 -18.59 17.06 -20.95
N GLY A 144 -19.37 17.94 -20.35
CA GLY A 144 -20.83 17.91 -20.41
C GLY A 144 -21.46 16.85 -19.51
N ALA A 145 -20.77 16.39 -18.47
CA ALA A 145 -21.26 15.35 -17.57
C ALA A 145 -22.55 15.76 -16.85
N SER A 146 -23.59 14.93 -16.94
CA SER A 146 -24.92 15.23 -16.37
C SER A 146 -25.04 14.79 -14.90
N LEU A 147 -24.05 15.13 -14.09
CA LEU A 147 -23.93 14.84 -12.66
C LEU A 147 -24.84 15.72 -11.79
N ASP A 148 -25.38 15.17 -10.72
CA ASP A 148 -26.16 15.94 -9.74
C ASP A 148 -25.24 16.68 -8.76
N TRP A 149 -24.78 17.86 -9.14
CA TRP A 149 -23.87 18.68 -8.34
C TRP A 149 -24.43 19.13 -6.99
N SER A 150 -25.74 19.09 -6.81
CA SER A 150 -26.36 19.39 -5.51
C SER A 150 -26.07 18.34 -4.43
N ARG A 151 -25.56 17.18 -4.85
CA ARG A 151 -25.22 16.03 -4.00
C ARG A 151 -23.75 15.66 -4.06
N GLU A 152 -22.91 16.56 -4.55
CA GLU A 152 -21.48 16.33 -4.58
C GLU A 152 -20.92 15.98 -3.20
N VAL A 153 -20.00 15.01 -3.15
CA VAL A 153 -19.37 14.54 -1.92
C VAL A 153 -17.85 14.44 -2.07
N PHE A 154 -17.17 14.56 -0.94
CA PHE A 154 -15.73 14.36 -0.84
C PHE A 154 -15.45 13.28 0.20
N THR A 155 -14.56 12.35 -0.09
CA THR A 155 -14.31 11.20 0.80
C THR A 155 -13.81 11.58 2.18
N LEU A 156 -13.27 12.81 2.37
CA LEU A 156 -12.80 13.33 3.67
C LEU A 156 -13.71 14.44 4.23
N ASP A 157 -14.91 14.62 3.72
CA ASP A 157 -15.87 15.55 4.31
C ASP A 157 -16.36 15.07 5.68
N GLU A 158 -17.10 15.93 6.40
CA GLU A 158 -17.54 15.67 7.78
C GLU A 158 -18.42 14.42 7.87
N ASP A 159 -19.37 14.24 6.95
CA ASP A 159 -20.31 13.11 6.97
C ASP A 159 -19.62 11.78 6.68
N ARG A 160 -18.73 11.73 5.68
CA ARG A 160 -17.95 10.53 5.35
C ARG A 160 -16.96 10.20 6.46
N THR A 161 -16.31 11.21 7.02
CA THR A 161 -15.43 11.06 8.19
C THR A 161 -16.19 10.50 9.40
N ARG A 162 -17.39 11.02 9.67
CA ARG A 162 -18.25 10.50 10.76
C ARG A 162 -18.66 9.05 10.49
N ALA A 163 -19.05 8.72 9.28
CA ALA A 163 -19.43 7.36 8.90
C ALA A 163 -18.29 6.36 9.12
N VAL A 164 -17.07 6.68 8.64
CA VAL A 164 -15.88 5.83 8.80
C VAL A 164 -15.54 5.64 10.29
N ARG A 165 -15.53 6.72 11.08
CA ARG A 165 -15.25 6.64 12.52
C ARG A 165 -16.30 5.83 13.27
N THR A 166 -17.58 5.97 12.91
CA THR A 166 -18.67 5.19 13.51
C THR A 166 -18.51 3.71 13.19
N GLN A 167 -18.22 3.36 11.94
CA GLN A 167 -18.01 1.98 11.54
C GLN A 167 -16.77 1.38 12.22
N PHE A 168 -15.67 2.12 12.28
CA PHE A 168 -14.47 1.71 13.01
C PHE A 168 -14.80 1.37 14.48
N LYS A 169 -15.51 2.28 15.16
CA LYS A 169 -15.93 2.08 16.55
C LYS A 169 -16.80 0.84 16.71
N ASN A 170 -17.81 0.65 15.85
CA ASN A 170 -18.70 -0.51 15.89
C ASN A 170 -17.94 -1.83 15.73
N MET A 171 -16.98 -1.87 14.81
CA MET A 171 -16.15 -3.05 14.57
C MET A 171 -15.17 -3.31 15.73
N TYR A 172 -14.64 -2.23 16.34
CA TYR A 172 -13.79 -2.35 17.53
C TYR A 172 -14.56 -2.88 18.74
N ASP A 173 -15.74 -2.32 19.02
CA ASP A 173 -16.62 -2.76 20.11
C ASP A 173 -17.08 -4.22 19.92
N ALA A 174 -17.26 -4.66 18.68
CA ALA A 174 -17.54 -6.06 18.33
C ALA A 174 -16.29 -6.98 18.43
N GLY A 175 -15.12 -6.42 18.75
CA GLY A 175 -13.85 -7.14 18.82
C GLY A 175 -13.37 -7.68 17.48
N LEU A 176 -13.81 -7.06 16.38
CA LEU A 176 -13.37 -7.38 15.02
C LEU A 176 -12.12 -6.58 14.60
N ILE A 177 -11.91 -5.41 15.19
CA ILE A 177 -10.70 -4.62 15.02
C ILE A 177 -9.83 -4.75 16.27
N TYR A 178 -8.56 -4.98 16.07
CA TYR A 178 -7.58 -5.05 17.15
C TYR A 178 -6.27 -4.38 16.75
N ARG A 179 -5.47 -4.01 17.73
CA ARG A 179 -4.12 -3.48 17.53
C ARG A 179 -3.10 -4.54 17.96
N GLY A 180 -2.13 -4.84 17.08
CA GLY A 180 -1.15 -5.89 17.34
C GLY A 180 0.13 -5.69 16.55
N HIS A 181 1.16 -6.40 16.97
CA HIS A 181 2.43 -6.50 16.25
C HIS A 181 2.32 -7.59 15.19
N ARG A 182 2.56 -7.22 13.94
CA ARG A 182 2.64 -8.13 12.80
C ARG A 182 3.71 -7.66 11.85
N ILE A 183 4.26 -8.59 11.09
CA ILE A 183 5.12 -8.23 9.97
C ILE A 183 4.28 -7.55 8.89
N VAL A 184 4.80 -6.46 8.34
CA VAL A 184 4.15 -5.66 7.28
C VAL A 184 5.18 -5.28 6.23
N ASN A 185 4.72 -5.02 5.01
CA ASN A 185 5.54 -4.47 3.95
C ASN A 185 5.82 -2.99 4.27
N TRP A 186 7.03 -2.67 4.68
CA TRP A 186 7.44 -1.32 5.03
C TRP A 186 8.25 -0.68 3.90
N ASP A 187 7.91 0.54 3.51
CA ASP A 187 8.71 1.34 2.59
C ASP A 187 9.62 2.30 3.37
N PRO A 188 10.93 2.03 3.48
CA PRO A 188 11.85 2.92 4.20
C PRO A 188 12.00 4.30 3.56
N LYS A 189 11.76 4.42 2.25
CA LYS A 189 11.85 5.68 1.52
C LYS A 189 10.62 6.55 1.76
N GLY A 190 9.43 5.97 1.69
CA GLY A 190 8.16 6.64 1.99
C GLY A 190 7.84 6.70 3.49
N GLN A 191 8.51 5.88 4.32
CA GLN A 191 8.24 5.69 5.75
C GLN A 191 6.76 5.41 6.02
N THR A 192 6.23 4.43 5.29
CA THR A 192 4.84 4.00 5.37
C THR A 192 4.70 2.50 5.11
N THR A 193 3.61 1.93 5.57
CA THR A 193 3.20 0.56 5.22
C THR A 193 2.65 0.54 3.80
N ILE A 194 2.98 -0.51 3.05
CA ILE A 194 2.53 -0.75 1.68
C ILE A 194 1.60 -1.97 1.67
N SER A 195 0.45 -1.85 0.99
CA SER A 195 -0.43 -2.99 0.74
C SER A 195 0.13 -3.88 -0.37
N ASP A 196 -0.32 -5.13 -0.43
CA ASP A 196 0.15 -6.08 -1.45
C ASP A 196 -0.15 -5.60 -2.88
N ASP A 197 -1.28 -4.91 -3.08
CA ASP A 197 -1.67 -4.33 -4.38
C ASP A 197 -0.78 -3.17 -4.85
N GLU A 198 0.02 -2.60 -3.96
CA GLU A 198 0.94 -1.48 -4.24
C GLU A 198 2.38 -1.95 -4.43
N ILE A 199 2.62 -3.27 -4.45
CA ILE A 199 3.93 -3.87 -4.68
C ILE A 199 4.17 -4.05 -6.17
N VAL A 200 5.28 -3.52 -6.65
CA VAL A 200 5.79 -3.77 -7.99
C VAL A 200 7.05 -4.63 -7.87
N TYR A 201 7.10 -5.72 -8.59
CA TYR A 201 8.26 -6.60 -8.62
C TYR A 201 9.20 -6.19 -9.76
N GLU A 202 10.45 -5.90 -9.40
CA GLU A 202 11.51 -5.57 -10.35
C GLU A 202 12.55 -6.70 -10.39
N GLU A 203 12.85 -7.22 -11.58
CA GLU A 203 13.94 -8.15 -11.74
C GLU A 203 15.27 -7.44 -11.47
N ARG A 204 16.06 -7.96 -10.54
CA ARG A 204 17.38 -7.45 -10.19
C ARG A 204 18.43 -8.55 -10.22
N LYS A 205 19.63 -8.15 -10.66
CA LYS A 205 20.83 -8.98 -10.61
C LYS A 205 21.61 -8.62 -9.36
N GLU A 206 21.73 -9.55 -8.45
CA GLU A 206 22.43 -9.42 -7.19
C GLU A 206 23.37 -10.61 -7.00
N LYS A 207 24.04 -10.71 -5.86
CA LYS A 207 24.85 -11.85 -5.48
C LYS A 207 24.13 -12.71 -4.46
N PHE A 208 24.27 -14.00 -4.57
CA PHE A 208 23.86 -14.97 -3.57
C PHE A 208 25.13 -15.52 -2.90
N TYR A 209 25.15 -15.54 -1.58
CA TYR A 209 26.31 -15.89 -0.78
C TYR A 209 26.05 -17.18 -0.02
N TYR A 210 26.99 -18.11 -0.09
CA TYR A 210 27.02 -19.29 0.75
C TYR A 210 28.04 -19.04 1.87
N LEU A 211 27.53 -19.03 3.10
CA LEU A 211 28.29 -18.64 4.28
C LEU A 211 28.46 -19.81 5.24
N LYS A 212 29.67 -19.96 5.78
CA LYS A 212 29.92 -20.94 6.84
C LYS A 212 29.35 -20.44 8.15
N TYR A 213 28.41 -21.19 8.69
CA TYR A 213 27.73 -20.91 9.96
C TYR A 213 27.97 -22.08 10.92
N GLY A 214 29.14 -22.10 11.58
CA GLY A 214 29.62 -23.24 12.33
C GLY A 214 29.78 -24.49 11.45
N PRO A 215 29.08 -25.60 11.79
CA PRO A 215 29.13 -26.83 10.98
C PRO A 215 28.21 -26.79 9.75
N PHE A 216 27.50 -25.68 9.52
CA PHE A 216 26.55 -25.55 8.43
C PHE A 216 27.04 -24.58 7.36
N THR A 217 26.51 -24.76 6.13
CA THR A 217 26.57 -23.75 5.07
C THR A 217 25.17 -23.19 4.84
N ILE A 218 25.01 -21.89 5.01
CA ILE A 218 23.76 -21.18 4.80
C ILE A 218 23.81 -20.32 3.54
N GLY A 219 22.68 -20.19 2.83
CA GLY A 219 22.58 -19.33 1.65
C GLY A 219 21.82 -18.04 1.95
N THR A 220 22.28 -16.91 1.42
CA THR A 220 21.56 -15.64 1.56
C THR A 220 21.87 -14.65 0.43
N ALA A 221 20.85 -13.91 -0.01
CA ALA A 221 20.99 -12.70 -0.83
C ALA A 221 21.04 -11.43 0.05
N ARG A 222 20.82 -11.57 1.37
CA ARG A 222 20.66 -10.46 2.31
C ARG A 222 21.64 -10.54 3.50
N PRO A 223 22.96 -10.39 3.26
CA PRO A 223 23.97 -10.47 4.32
C PRO A 223 23.78 -9.42 5.42
N GLU A 224 23.10 -8.30 5.13
CA GLU A 224 22.81 -7.25 6.09
C GLU A 224 21.85 -7.64 7.21
N THR A 225 21.06 -8.69 7.05
CA THR A 225 20.17 -9.19 8.12
C THR A 225 20.85 -10.13 9.08
N LYS A 226 22.03 -10.66 8.73
CA LYS A 226 22.69 -11.76 9.41
C LYS A 226 23.30 -11.43 10.80
N PHE A 227 23.17 -10.20 11.26
CA PHE A 227 23.51 -9.83 12.64
C PHE A 227 22.51 -10.36 13.68
N GLY A 228 21.29 -10.70 13.25
CA GLY A 228 20.25 -11.28 14.10
C GLY A 228 20.21 -12.81 14.12
N ASP A 229 21.13 -13.48 13.47
CA ASP A 229 21.16 -14.93 13.34
C ASP A 229 21.45 -15.63 14.68
N LYS A 230 20.41 -15.93 15.43
CA LYS A 230 20.43 -16.67 16.69
C LYS A 230 19.94 -18.11 16.55
N TYR A 231 19.30 -18.41 15.43
CA TYR A 231 18.62 -19.68 15.18
C TYR A 231 19.04 -20.25 13.85
N VAL A 232 19.34 -21.54 13.82
CA VAL A 232 19.56 -22.31 12.60
C VAL A 232 18.42 -23.31 12.47
N VAL A 233 17.68 -23.22 11.38
CA VAL A 233 16.45 -23.97 11.16
C VAL A 233 16.65 -25.01 10.08
N MET A 234 16.15 -26.19 10.30
CA MET A 234 16.23 -27.33 9.38
C MET A 234 14.97 -28.19 9.46
N HIS A 235 14.66 -28.90 8.39
CA HIS A 235 13.50 -29.78 8.36
C HIS A 235 13.73 -30.97 9.30
N PRO A 236 12.71 -31.40 10.11
CA PRO A 236 12.87 -32.49 11.08
C PRO A 236 13.25 -33.82 10.44
N GLU A 237 12.79 -34.09 9.22
CA GLU A 237 13.04 -35.34 8.49
C GLU A 237 14.25 -35.27 7.53
N ASP A 238 15.05 -34.21 7.54
CA ASP A 238 16.23 -34.14 6.68
C ASP A 238 17.34 -35.04 7.20
N PRO A 239 17.72 -36.10 6.47
CA PRO A 239 18.73 -37.07 6.91
C PRO A 239 20.13 -36.45 7.06
N ARG A 240 20.42 -35.36 6.32
CA ARG A 240 21.71 -34.65 6.40
C ARG A 240 21.94 -34.05 7.77
N TYR A 241 20.87 -33.71 8.47
CA TYR A 241 20.90 -33.01 9.77
C TYR A 241 20.24 -33.84 10.89
N ALA A 242 20.14 -35.16 10.74
CA ALA A 242 19.55 -36.06 11.72
C ALA A 242 20.31 -36.10 13.06
N ALA A 243 21.62 -35.78 13.03
CA ALA A 243 22.44 -35.74 14.24
C ALA A 243 22.18 -34.51 15.15
N TYR A 244 21.47 -33.49 14.64
CA TYR A 244 21.16 -32.27 15.39
C TYR A 244 19.77 -32.35 15.99
N THR A 245 19.66 -32.07 17.27
CA THR A 245 18.37 -32.11 18.01
C THR A 245 17.80 -30.70 18.17
N ASP A 246 16.48 -30.60 18.25
CA ASP A 246 15.78 -29.34 18.53
C ASP A 246 16.24 -28.76 19.88
N GLY A 247 16.48 -27.45 19.93
CA GLY A 247 17.00 -26.76 21.11
C GLY A 247 18.52 -26.90 21.33
N GLN A 248 19.25 -27.71 20.54
CA GLN A 248 20.69 -27.85 20.65
C GLN A 248 21.42 -26.53 20.45
N LYS A 249 22.42 -26.25 21.30
CA LYS A 249 23.27 -25.06 21.20
C LYS A 249 24.52 -25.36 20.40
N ILE A 250 24.90 -24.42 19.52
CA ILE A 250 26.09 -24.50 18.67
C ILE A 250 26.88 -23.22 18.86
N GLU A 251 28.11 -23.34 19.36
CA GLU A 251 29.05 -22.23 19.45
C GLU A 251 29.78 -22.08 18.11
N LEU A 252 29.80 -20.85 17.58
CA LEU A 252 30.43 -20.57 16.29
C LEU A 252 30.95 -19.14 16.19
N GLU A 253 31.94 -18.93 15.33
CA GLU A 253 32.44 -17.62 14.95
C GLU A 253 31.51 -17.00 13.93
N TRP A 254 31.15 -15.73 14.11
CA TRP A 254 30.24 -15.01 13.21
C TRP A 254 30.78 -13.60 12.88
N ILE A 255 29.91 -12.73 12.30
CA ILE A 255 30.33 -11.41 11.78
C ILE A 255 31.04 -10.57 12.82
N ASN A 256 30.48 -10.41 14.02
CA ASN A 256 31.02 -9.56 15.09
C ASN A 256 31.72 -10.34 16.21
N GLY A 257 32.08 -11.61 15.99
CA GLY A 257 32.73 -12.47 16.98
C GLY A 257 31.93 -13.74 17.26
N PRO A 258 32.30 -14.48 18.30
CA PRO A 258 31.65 -15.75 18.64
C PRO A 258 30.19 -15.52 19.09
N ILE A 259 29.31 -16.41 18.65
CA ILE A 259 27.90 -16.45 19.04
C ILE A 259 27.47 -17.87 19.39
N THR A 260 26.35 -17.99 20.10
CA THR A 260 25.66 -19.25 20.36
C THR A 260 24.37 -19.32 19.52
N ALA A 261 24.34 -20.21 18.55
CA ALA A 261 23.12 -20.48 17.76
C ALA A 261 22.29 -21.60 18.40
N THR A 262 20.99 -21.57 18.22
CA THR A 262 20.06 -22.64 18.64
C THR A 262 19.51 -23.34 17.41
N VAL A 263 19.56 -24.67 17.40
CA VAL A 263 18.93 -25.51 16.38
C VAL A 263 17.41 -25.49 16.58
N VAL A 264 16.67 -25.32 15.50
CA VAL A 264 15.20 -25.39 15.48
C VAL A 264 14.79 -26.36 14.37
N LYS A 265 13.84 -27.24 14.67
CA LYS A 265 13.26 -28.17 13.69
C LYS A 265 11.90 -27.67 13.26
N ASP A 266 11.74 -27.32 11.96
CA ASP A 266 10.46 -26.82 11.42
C ASP A 266 10.19 -27.36 10.01
N GLU A 267 8.96 -27.80 9.78
CA GLU A 267 8.51 -28.39 8.51
C GLU A 267 8.41 -27.38 7.37
N ALA A 268 8.41 -26.07 7.66
CA ALA A 268 8.41 -25.02 6.63
C ALA A 268 9.71 -24.93 5.83
N ILE A 269 10.78 -25.61 6.27
CA ILE A 269 12.06 -25.62 5.55
C ILE A 269 11.99 -26.55 4.35
N ASP A 270 12.24 -25.98 3.17
CA ASP A 270 12.37 -26.76 1.94
C ASP A 270 13.76 -27.44 1.90
N ARG A 271 13.73 -28.76 1.95
CA ARG A 271 14.94 -29.62 1.90
C ARG A 271 15.70 -29.52 0.59
N GLU A 272 15.01 -29.20 -0.50
CA GLU A 272 15.60 -29.11 -1.84
C GLU A 272 16.16 -27.73 -2.18
N PHE A 273 15.78 -26.71 -1.41
CA PHE A 273 16.25 -25.35 -1.64
C PHE A 273 17.60 -25.09 -0.93
N GLY A 274 18.58 -24.63 -1.70
CA GLY A 274 19.91 -24.29 -1.20
C GLY A 274 20.61 -25.47 -0.52
N THR A 275 20.93 -25.32 0.76
CA THR A 275 21.56 -26.37 1.58
C THR A 275 20.57 -27.15 2.44
N GLY A 276 19.25 -26.80 2.39
CA GLY A 276 18.22 -27.38 3.24
C GLY A 276 18.32 -26.95 4.71
N VAL A 277 19.17 -25.99 5.02
CA VAL A 277 19.31 -25.36 6.34
C VAL A 277 19.45 -23.86 6.15
N MET A 278 18.82 -23.10 7.01
CA MET A 278 18.87 -21.63 6.97
C MET A 278 18.94 -21.02 8.37
N THR A 279 19.46 -19.82 8.44
CA THR A 279 19.31 -18.97 9.62
C THR A 279 18.12 -18.03 9.43
N ILE A 280 17.45 -17.66 10.50
CA ILE A 280 16.26 -16.82 10.46
C ILE A 280 16.49 -15.47 11.14
N THR A 281 15.90 -14.43 10.51
CA THR A 281 15.83 -13.07 11.05
C THR A 281 14.36 -12.63 11.13
N PRO A 282 13.62 -13.04 12.16
CA PRO A 282 12.16 -12.96 12.22
C PRO A 282 11.56 -11.55 12.13
N TRP A 283 12.37 -10.49 12.31
CA TRP A 283 11.90 -9.12 12.16
C TRP A 283 11.78 -8.67 10.71
N HIS A 284 12.51 -9.35 9.79
CA HIS A 284 12.73 -8.88 8.43
C HIS A 284 12.32 -9.87 7.33
N ASP A 285 11.66 -10.96 7.69
CA ASP A 285 11.10 -11.93 6.75
C ASP A 285 9.84 -12.57 7.30
N THR A 286 8.83 -12.76 6.43
CA THR A 286 7.52 -13.29 6.83
C THR A 286 7.58 -14.75 7.26
N THR A 287 8.33 -15.59 6.52
CA THR A 287 8.49 -17.00 6.85
C THR A 287 9.23 -17.17 8.17
N ASP A 288 10.31 -16.39 8.35
CA ASP A 288 11.09 -16.37 9.58
C ASP A 288 10.23 -15.92 10.79
N PHE A 289 9.36 -14.93 10.58
CA PHE A 289 8.41 -14.48 11.59
C PHE A 289 7.43 -15.58 11.99
N GLU A 290 6.87 -16.30 11.03
CA GLU A 290 5.94 -17.39 11.29
C GLU A 290 6.59 -18.56 12.04
N ILE A 291 7.83 -18.92 11.68
CA ILE A 291 8.64 -19.90 12.41
C ILE A 291 8.86 -19.43 13.85
N ALA A 292 9.26 -18.17 14.03
CA ALA A 292 9.48 -17.61 15.36
C ALA A 292 8.21 -17.58 16.23
N GLU A 293 7.05 -17.29 15.64
CA GLU A 293 5.75 -17.35 16.35
C GLU A 293 5.41 -18.79 16.80
N ARG A 294 5.60 -19.79 15.92
CA ARG A 294 5.32 -21.19 16.24
C ARG A 294 6.18 -21.73 17.38
N HIS A 295 7.44 -21.34 17.42
CA HIS A 295 8.43 -21.82 18.40
C HIS A 295 8.68 -20.86 19.56
N GLY A 296 7.97 -19.71 19.64
CA GLY A 296 8.15 -18.72 20.71
C GLY A 296 9.55 -18.10 20.76
N LEU A 297 10.18 -17.89 19.59
CA LEU A 297 11.55 -17.39 19.48
C LEU A 297 11.64 -15.86 19.58
N ASP A 298 12.80 -15.37 20.02
CA ASP A 298 13.10 -13.95 20.01
C ASP A 298 13.13 -13.37 18.60
N LYS A 299 12.67 -12.12 18.49
CA LYS A 299 12.65 -11.36 17.25
C LYS A 299 13.45 -10.08 17.45
N GLU A 300 14.67 -10.04 16.92
CA GLU A 300 15.56 -8.88 17.02
C GLU A 300 15.47 -8.02 15.78
N GLN A 301 15.27 -6.71 15.97
CA GLN A 301 15.28 -5.75 14.88
C GLN A 301 16.72 -5.41 14.49
N ILE A 302 17.06 -5.56 13.22
CA ILE A 302 18.39 -5.28 12.68
C ILE A 302 18.44 -3.99 11.88
N ILE A 303 17.34 -3.68 11.20
CA ILE A 303 17.20 -2.56 10.27
C ILE A 303 16.13 -1.61 10.81
N ASP A 304 16.44 -0.32 10.86
CA ASP A 304 15.50 0.73 11.30
C ASP A 304 14.45 1.07 10.24
N GLU A 305 13.55 2.00 10.58
CA GLU A 305 12.48 2.45 9.70
C GLU A 305 12.97 3.21 8.45
N ARG A 306 14.23 3.63 8.43
CA ARG A 306 14.87 4.35 7.32
C ARG A 306 15.76 3.45 6.46
N GLY A 307 15.77 2.13 6.73
CA GLY A 307 16.61 1.17 6.03
C GLY A 307 18.09 1.25 6.42
N LYS A 308 18.36 1.64 7.67
CA LYS A 308 19.73 1.69 8.23
C LYS A 308 19.91 0.63 9.28
N LEU A 309 21.14 0.12 9.39
CA LEU A 309 21.50 -0.87 10.39
C LEU A 309 21.49 -0.28 11.80
N LEU A 310 20.94 -1.03 12.75
CA LEU A 310 20.89 -0.72 14.17
C LEU A 310 22.20 -1.06 14.89
N PRO A 311 22.40 -0.64 16.16
CA PRO A 311 23.64 -0.88 16.92
C PRO A 311 24.08 -2.34 17.01
N VAL A 312 23.19 -3.32 16.91
CA VAL A 312 23.52 -4.75 16.86
C VAL A 312 24.49 -5.10 15.72
N ALA A 313 24.50 -4.31 14.64
CA ALA A 313 25.42 -4.47 13.53
C ALA A 313 26.86 -3.99 13.84
N GLY A 314 27.15 -3.46 15.05
CA GLY A 314 28.48 -3.02 15.48
C GLY A 314 29.01 -1.89 14.61
N GLU A 315 30.16 -2.07 13.98
CA GLU A 315 30.83 -1.06 13.14
C GLU A 315 30.03 -0.64 11.91
N PHE A 316 29.02 -1.41 11.50
CA PHE A 316 28.13 -1.11 10.37
C PHE A 316 26.88 -0.33 10.79
N ALA A 317 26.69 -0.06 12.08
CA ALA A 317 25.54 0.68 12.58
C ALA A 317 25.42 2.07 11.93
N GLY A 318 24.21 2.44 11.56
CA GLY A 318 23.89 3.71 10.90
C GLY A 318 24.10 3.74 9.38
N LEU A 319 24.77 2.74 8.81
CA LEU A 319 24.89 2.60 7.35
C LEU A 319 23.57 2.16 6.75
N LYS A 320 23.28 2.61 5.53
CA LYS A 320 22.19 2.05 4.74
C LYS A 320 22.49 0.61 4.35
N ILE A 321 21.47 -0.24 4.30
CA ILE A 321 21.61 -1.67 3.96
C ILE A 321 22.37 -1.88 2.65
N THR A 322 22.11 -1.07 1.63
CA THR A 322 22.77 -1.14 0.31
C THR A 322 24.26 -0.81 0.37
N GLU A 323 24.67 0.09 1.27
CA GLU A 323 26.07 0.49 1.47
C GLU A 323 26.81 -0.50 2.39
N ALA A 324 26.09 -1.12 3.31
CA ALA A 324 26.66 -2.05 4.28
C ALA A 324 26.93 -3.43 3.70
N ARG A 325 26.10 -3.88 2.75
CA ARG A 325 26.09 -5.25 2.23
C ARG A 325 27.46 -5.72 1.77
N GLU A 326 28.13 -4.96 0.91
CA GLU A 326 29.45 -5.32 0.39
C GLU A 326 30.54 -5.33 1.48
N LYS A 327 30.52 -4.34 2.37
CA LYS A 327 31.47 -4.26 3.51
C LYS A 327 31.32 -5.43 4.49
N ILE A 328 30.08 -5.89 4.71
CA ILE A 328 29.79 -7.06 5.54
C ILE A 328 30.37 -8.32 4.89
N VAL A 329 30.18 -8.47 3.58
CA VAL A 329 30.71 -9.61 2.84
C VAL A 329 32.24 -9.59 2.83
N GLU A 330 32.90 -8.42 2.68
CA GLU A 330 34.36 -8.27 2.79
C GLU A 330 34.86 -8.74 4.16
N LYS A 331 34.19 -8.36 5.25
CA LYS A 331 34.54 -8.82 6.59
C LYS A 331 34.38 -10.33 6.74
N LEU A 332 33.31 -10.91 6.20
CA LEU A 332 33.06 -12.35 6.18
C LEU A 332 34.16 -13.09 5.38
N ARG A 333 34.59 -12.55 4.23
CA ARG A 333 35.70 -13.09 3.45
C ARG A 333 37.02 -13.07 4.24
N ALA A 334 37.31 -11.95 4.90
CA ALA A 334 38.52 -11.81 5.72
C ALA A 334 38.56 -12.83 6.88
N LYS A 335 37.39 -13.23 7.39
CA LYS A 335 37.24 -14.29 8.38
C LYS A 335 37.21 -15.71 7.80
N GLY A 336 37.27 -15.88 6.47
CA GLY A 336 37.18 -17.20 5.81
C GLY A 336 35.77 -17.83 5.91
N LEU A 337 34.74 -17.00 6.13
CA LEU A 337 33.35 -17.46 6.31
C LEU A 337 32.54 -17.44 5.00
N VAL A 338 33.03 -16.86 3.90
CA VAL A 338 32.43 -16.97 2.59
C VAL A 338 32.95 -18.21 1.89
N GLU A 339 32.05 -19.15 1.57
CA GLU A 339 32.39 -20.41 0.90
C GLU A 339 32.25 -20.30 -0.62
N LYS A 340 31.17 -19.67 -1.08
CA LYS A 340 30.88 -19.49 -2.49
C LYS A 340 30.04 -18.21 -2.71
N GLU A 341 30.22 -17.63 -3.87
CA GLU A 341 29.35 -16.53 -4.39
C GLU A 341 28.89 -16.86 -5.80
N GLU A 342 27.66 -16.53 -6.12
CA GLU A 342 27.13 -16.71 -7.46
C GLU A 342 26.21 -15.54 -7.85
N ASP A 343 26.06 -15.33 -9.15
CA ASP A 343 25.11 -14.34 -9.67
C ASP A 343 23.69 -14.86 -9.45
N TYR A 344 22.85 -14.00 -8.93
CA TYR A 344 21.48 -14.31 -8.58
C TYR A 344 20.53 -13.31 -9.20
N VAL A 345 19.61 -13.80 -10.02
CA VAL A 345 18.54 -13.00 -10.62
C VAL A 345 17.26 -13.31 -9.88
N HIS A 346 16.65 -12.30 -9.28
CA HIS A 346 15.40 -12.45 -8.55
C HIS A 346 14.52 -11.22 -8.63
N ASN A 347 13.26 -11.39 -8.29
CA ASN A 347 12.30 -10.30 -8.22
C ASN A 347 12.37 -9.61 -6.85
N VAL A 348 12.67 -8.33 -6.85
CA VAL A 348 12.71 -7.49 -5.66
C VAL A 348 11.42 -6.69 -5.56
N ALA A 349 10.74 -6.76 -4.42
CA ALA A 349 9.55 -6.00 -4.13
C ALA A 349 9.88 -4.51 -3.94
N THR A 350 9.21 -3.64 -4.68
CA THR A 350 9.34 -2.18 -4.60
C THR A 350 7.97 -1.53 -4.40
N ALA A 351 7.95 -0.37 -3.75
CA ALA A 351 6.73 0.41 -3.56
C ALA A 351 6.39 1.20 -4.82
N GLU A 352 5.23 0.99 -5.42
CA GLU A 352 4.78 1.65 -6.67
C GLU A 352 4.95 3.17 -6.63
N ARG A 353 4.59 3.81 -5.53
CA ARG A 353 4.56 5.28 -5.41
C ARG A 353 5.93 5.93 -5.25
N THR A 354 6.85 5.26 -4.60
CA THR A 354 8.17 5.83 -4.23
C THR A 354 9.32 5.21 -4.99
N GLY A 355 9.15 4.00 -5.54
CA GLY A 355 10.22 3.16 -6.07
C GLY A 355 11.21 2.72 -4.98
N GLY A 356 10.82 2.77 -3.70
CA GLY A 356 11.62 2.27 -2.58
C GLY A 356 11.57 0.75 -2.51
N THR A 357 12.71 0.10 -2.21
CA THR A 357 12.70 -1.34 -1.92
C THR A 357 11.95 -1.60 -0.62
N ILE A 358 11.01 -2.54 -0.65
CA ILE A 358 10.23 -2.92 0.52
C ILE A 358 11.10 -3.70 1.49
N GLU A 359 11.05 -3.32 2.75
CA GLU A 359 11.69 -3.98 3.87
C GLU A 359 10.61 -4.54 4.80
N PRO A 360 10.41 -5.86 4.88
CA PRO A 360 9.50 -6.43 5.85
C PRO A 360 9.91 -6.04 7.26
N GLN A 361 8.97 -5.55 8.07
CA GLN A 361 9.23 -5.16 9.45
C GLN A 361 8.03 -5.45 10.36
N ILE A 362 8.29 -5.80 11.61
CA ILE A 362 7.25 -5.90 12.63
C ILE A 362 6.83 -4.50 13.06
N LYS A 363 5.54 -4.19 12.91
CA LYS A 363 4.95 -2.91 13.31
C LYS A 363 3.70 -3.11 14.15
N LEU A 364 3.48 -2.19 15.09
CA LEU A 364 2.22 -2.11 15.80
C LEU A 364 1.19 -1.43 14.90
N GLN A 365 0.24 -2.20 14.38
CA GLN A 365 -0.76 -1.77 13.41
C GLN A 365 -2.17 -2.17 13.83
N TRP A 366 -3.17 -1.58 13.17
CA TRP A 366 -4.56 -1.98 13.27
C TRP A 366 -4.88 -3.08 12.28
N PHE A 367 -5.56 -4.12 12.75
CA PHE A 367 -5.94 -5.28 11.94
C PHE A 367 -7.42 -5.60 12.11
N ILE A 368 -8.01 -6.18 11.06
CA ILE A 368 -9.37 -6.72 11.08
C ILE A 368 -9.31 -8.24 11.17
N ALA A 369 -9.95 -8.82 12.16
CA ALA A 369 -10.03 -10.27 12.35
C ALA A 369 -11.07 -10.88 11.39
N VAL A 370 -10.75 -10.95 10.10
CA VAL A 370 -11.66 -11.37 9.03
C VAL A 370 -12.17 -12.82 9.18
N ASN A 371 -11.42 -13.66 9.87
CA ASN A 371 -11.78 -15.07 10.14
C ASN A 371 -12.48 -15.27 11.49
N LYS A 372 -12.77 -14.19 12.25
CA LYS A 372 -13.46 -14.30 13.53
C LYS A 372 -14.97 -14.52 13.32
N PRO A 373 -15.57 -15.56 13.92
CA PRO A 373 -17.02 -15.77 13.87
C PRO A 373 -17.79 -14.61 14.52
N ILE A 374 -18.84 -14.14 13.86
CA ILE A 374 -19.71 -13.05 14.32
C ILE A 374 -21.04 -13.65 14.80
N ALA A 375 -21.26 -13.66 16.11
CA ALA A 375 -22.46 -14.27 16.71
C ALA A 375 -23.78 -13.69 16.14
N MET A 376 -23.87 -12.36 15.98
CA MET A 376 -25.04 -11.68 15.42
C MET A 376 -25.30 -11.98 13.93
N ARG A 377 -24.40 -12.67 13.25
CA ARG A 377 -24.49 -13.11 11.87
C ARG A 377 -24.51 -14.63 11.73
N GLY A 378 -25.04 -15.34 12.76
CA GLY A 378 -25.13 -16.79 12.75
C GLY A 378 -23.79 -17.53 12.78
N GLY A 379 -22.77 -16.91 13.34
CA GLY A 379 -21.42 -17.48 13.41
C GLY A 379 -20.58 -17.33 12.13
N LYS A 380 -21.09 -16.67 11.09
CA LYS A 380 -20.32 -16.37 9.88
C LYS A 380 -19.19 -15.39 10.20
N THR A 381 -18.09 -15.53 9.48
CA THR A 381 -16.96 -14.61 9.51
C THR A 381 -17.16 -13.45 8.54
N LEU A 382 -16.36 -12.37 8.64
CA LEU A 382 -16.36 -11.30 7.65
C LEU A 382 -15.97 -11.79 6.25
N LYS A 383 -15.15 -12.85 6.17
CA LYS A 383 -14.73 -13.45 4.90
C LYS A 383 -15.84 -14.25 4.22
N GLU A 384 -16.84 -14.71 4.98
CA GLU A 384 -17.98 -15.53 4.49
C GLU A 384 -19.22 -14.69 4.23
N LEU A 385 -19.25 -13.40 4.59
CA LEU A 385 -20.32 -12.44 4.35
C LEU A 385 -20.13 -11.68 3.05
#